data_6e3c9ff793559a61821303d7b18060a9
#
_entry.id   6e3c9ff793559a61821303d7b18060a9
#
_cell.length_a   1.000
_cell.length_b   1.000
_cell.length_c   1.000
_cell.angle_alpha   90.00
_cell.angle_beta   90.00
_cell.angle_gamma   90.00
#
_symmetry.space_group_name_H-M   'P 1'
#
loop_
_entity.id
_entity.type
_entity.pdbx_description
1 polymer ?
#
loop_
_entity_poly.entity_id
_entity_poly.type
_entity_poly.pdbx_seq_one_letter_code
_entity_poly.pdbx_strand_id
1 'polypeptide(L)'
;MNSSRTPISVALSANGQVEFGALYHTFSNYQPNLASDKDFEQVGVTVIGLAPARSALDGALSMPAEVAVIDADLLPDDHELVEVLKNQLVDKVALVVLPVHRQYLAPQLKQLTRIRQIVLKGELTGLGLIHAVTSIGLSERAASEVQTPASALLKQVSAMPGQVDRINALAGTRIYAVAGSKGGPGKTTIAVNFAARLNQRGIKTLLMGFDTPDGIWAQLGLRAAPNALNWFRRPGREGFEASVQRTNFGLDVVLSPNETAESSAIATNDFVERIVRVASDLARTRTDWPISQIVAQAAAEAQREAAPGKIAALIDAARDQHPPYAAIVCDLPPTLGTEWSIQPLLRASVVVCVVEPSRADAMNLLNTVKVLTGALDPRYRVPREAILTVLNRVTDEDELTPKRMMDMIRGELGGWAPPFIAALSHDPLVRAQQVNFGLPIDKRDGFRKGIDTLVDYFYSDALAGPGYRGEAGKSRFGIRIKIGGR
;
A
#
# COMPACT_ATOMS: atom_id res chain seq x y z
N MET A 1 -26.18 -24.38 13.51
CA MET A 1 -27.35 -23.71 12.87
C MET A 1 -26.89 -23.24 11.51
N ASN A 2 -27.29 -23.97 10.43
CA ASN A 2 -26.99 -23.56 9.05
C ASN A 2 -27.86 -22.33 8.73
N SER A 3 -27.31 -21.13 8.76
CA SER A 3 -27.96 -20.01 8.10
C SER A 3 -27.90 -20.27 6.61
N SER A 4 -29.05 -20.63 6.00
CA SER A 4 -29.17 -20.66 4.54
C SER A 4 -28.78 -19.29 4.02
N ARG A 5 -27.65 -19.19 3.32
CA ARG A 5 -27.19 -17.90 2.78
C ARG A 5 -28.27 -17.40 1.82
N THR A 6 -28.80 -16.23 2.10
CA THR A 6 -29.82 -15.60 1.26
C THR A 6 -29.31 -15.45 -0.17
N PRO A 7 -30.08 -15.85 -1.20
CA PRO A 7 -29.68 -15.65 -2.58
C PRO A 7 -29.39 -14.19 -2.91
N ILE A 8 -28.43 -13.94 -3.81
CA ILE A 8 -28.15 -12.58 -4.32
C ILE A 8 -29.28 -12.17 -5.27
N SER A 9 -29.89 -11.01 -5.03
CA SER A 9 -30.92 -10.46 -5.89
C SER A 9 -30.31 -9.71 -7.09
N VAL A 10 -30.78 -10.03 -8.31
CA VAL A 10 -30.19 -9.58 -9.55
C VAL A 10 -31.21 -8.92 -10.45
N ALA A 11 -30.85 -7.75 -11.02
CA ALA A 11 -31.52 -7.17 -12.18
C ALA A 11 -30.71 -7.57 -13.43
N LEU A 12 -31.33 -8.30 -14.34
CA LEU A 12 -30.70 -8.91 -15.50
C LEU A 12 -31.10 -8.19 -16.78
N SER A 13 -30.14 -7.76 -17.57
CA SER A 13 -30.39 -7.22 -18.90
C SER A 13 -29.52 -7.89 -19.98
N ALA A 14 -30.05 -8.07 -21.17
CA ALA A 14 -29.33 -8.47 -22.36
C ALA A 14 -30.06 -8.03 -23.60
N ASN A 15 -29.31 -7.69 -24.65
CA ASN A 15 -29.87 -7.25 -25.92
C ASN A 15 -30.29 -8.43 -26.79
N GLY A 16 -31.59 -8.51 -27.08
CA GLY A 16 -32.19 -9.56 -27.92
C GLY A 16 -32.84 -10.70 -27.12
N GLN A 17 -34.03 -11.10 -27.58
CA GLN A 17 -34.85 -12.13 -26.87
C GLN A 17 -34.16 -13.48 -26.70
N VAL A 18 -33.35 -13.90 -27.68
CA VAL A 18 -32.66 -15.21 -27.64
C VAL A 18 -31.51 -15.20 -26.64
N GLU A 19 -30.66 -14.16 -26.70
CA GLU A 19 -29.54 -14.01 -25.73
C GLU A 19 -30.06 -13.82 -24.31
N PHE A 20 -31.06 -12.97 -24.15
CA PHE A 20 -31.71 -12.76 -22.86
C PHE A 20 -32.37 -14.04 -22.33
N GLY A 21 -33.09 -14.80 -23.17
CA GLY A 21 -33.70 -16.03 -22.77
C GLY A 21 -32.71 -17.10 -22.32
N ALA A 22 -31.59 -17.25 -23.01
CA ALA A 22 -30.52 -18.16 -22.65
C ALA A 22 -29.86 -17.75 -21.30
N LEU A 23 -29.60 -16.46 -21.13
CA LEU A 23 -29.00 -15.92 -19.92
C LEU A 23 -29.95 -16.05 -18.73
N TYR A 24 -31.22 -15.67 -18.90
CA TYR A 24 -32.25 -15.81 -17.88
C TYR A 24 -32.44 -17.26 -17.44
N HIS A 25 -32.50 -18.18 -18.40
CA HIS A 25 -32.60 -19.63 -18.11
C HIS A 25 -31.42 -20.12 -17.28
N THR A 26 -30.21 -19.68 -17.61
CA THR A 26 -28.99 -20.02 -16.85
C THR A 26 -29.04 -19.49 -15.41
N PHE A 27 -29.44 -18.26 -15.22
CA PHE A 27 -29.55 -17.65 -13.88
C PHE A 27 -30.68 -18.30 -13.06
N SER A 28 -31.86 -18.54 -13.66
CA SER A 28 -33.03 -19.09 -12.95
C SER A 28 -32.88 -20.56 -12.57
N ASN A 29 -32.08 -21.34 -13.31
CA ASN A 29 -31.81 -22.72 -13.02
C ASN A 29 -30.49 -22.98 -12.28
N TYR A 30 -29.77 -21.94 -11.91
CA TYR A 30 -28.53 -22.09 -11.17
C TYR A 30 -28.79 -22.68 -9.78
N GLN A 31 -28.09 -23.76 -9.48
CA GLN A 31 -28.10 -24.37 -8.16
C GLN A 31 -26.71 -24.19 -7.52
N PRO A 32 -26.62 -23.63 -6.31
CA PRO A 32 -25.36 -23.45 -5.64
C PRO A 32 -24.71 -24.79 -5.28
N ASN A 33 -23.40 -24.86 -5.44
CA ASN A 33 -22.60 -26.01 -5.03
C ASN A 33 -22.24 -25.91 -3.54
N LEU A 34 -23.08 -26.43 -2.67
CA LEU A 34 -22.91 -26.38 -1.22
C LEU A 34 -21.67 -27.13 -0.69
N ALA A 35 -21.07 -27.98 -1.51
CA ALA A 35 -19.84 -28.71 -1.18
C ALA A 35 -18.57 -27.95 -1.63
N SER A 36 -18.71 -26.83 -2.32
CA SER A 36 -17.57 -26.02 -2.75
C SER A 36 -16.94 -25.28 -1.57
N ASP A 37 -15.60 -25.17 -1.59
CA ASP A 37 -14.86 -24.33 -0.65
C ASP A 37 -14.90 -22.84 -1.01
N LYS A 38 -15.48 -22.51 -2.17
CA LYS A 38 -15.60 -21.12 -2.66
C LYS A 38 -16.92 -20.51 -2.23
N ASP A 39 -16.88 -19.47 -1.43
CA ASP A 39 -18.08 -18.82 -0.89
C ASP A 39 -19.10 -18.41 -1.95
N PHE A 40 -18.65 -17.91 -3.10
CA PHE A 40 -19.55 -17.50 -4.18
C PHE A 40 -20.26 -18.66 -4.88
N GLU A 41 -19.68 -19.87 -4.85
CA GLU A 41 -20.32 -21.08 -5.39
C GLU A 41 -21.39 -21.65 -4.47
N GLN A 42 -21.39 -21.25 -3.18
CA GLN A 42 -22.35 -21.73 -2.18
C GLN A 42 -23.62 -20.87 -2.08
N VAL A 43 -23.71 -19.79 -2.86
CA VAL A 43 -24.83 -18.83 -2.80
C VAL A 43 -25.62 -18.86 -4.08
N GLY A 44 -26.96 -18.98 -3.96
CA GLY A 44 -27.88 -18.90 -5.08
C GLY A 44 -28.04 -17.46 -5.60
N VAL A 45 -28.70 -17.35 -6.76
CA VAL A 45 -29.12 -16.06 -7.32
C VAL A 45 -30.63 -16.05 -7.50
N THR A 46 -31.24 -14.87 -7.34
CA THR A 46 -32.65 -14.64 -7.61
C THR A 46 -32.79 -13.46 -8.55
N VAL A 47 -33.32 -13.69 -9.74
CA VAL A 47 -33.57 -12.63 -10.71
C VAL A 47 -34.88 -11.93 -10.39
N ILE A 48 -34.82 -10.62 -10.12
CA ILE A 48 -35.97 -9.81 -9.71
C ILE A 48 -36.31 -8.69 -10.71
N GLY A 49 -35.36 -8.30 -11.56
CA GLY A 49 -35.54 -7.31 -12.61
C GLY A 49 -35.15 -7.89 -13.97
N LEU A 50 -35.95 -7.65 -15.00
CA LEU A 50 -35.77 -8.22 -16.34
C LEU A 50 -35.83 -7.13 -17.41
N ALA A 51 -34.76 -7.02 -18.21
CA ALA A 51 -34.70 -6.09 -19.35
C ALA A 51 -34.19 -6.78 -20.63
N PRO A 52 -35.10 -7.42 -21.41
CA PRO A 52 -34.76 -8.00 -22.72
C PRO A 52 -34.61 -6.95 -23.83
N ALA A 53 -34.92 -5.70 -23.57
CA ALA A 53 -34.82 -4.56 -24.47
C ALA A 53 -34.63 -3.26 -23.71
N ARG A 54 -34.18 -2.19 -24.42
CA ARG A 54 -33.94 -0.86 -23.82
C ARG A 54 -35.17 -0.32 -23.08
N SER A 55 -36.37 -0.51 -23.62
CA SER A 55 -37.62 -0.03 -22.99
C SER A 55 -37.94 -0.62 -21.65
N ALA A 56 -37.36 -1.77 -21.31
CA ALA A 56 -37.56 -2.44 -20.01
C ALA A 56 -36.41 -2.15 -19.02
N LEU A 57 -35.33 -1.52 -19.46
CA LEU A 57 -34.13 -1.34 -18.64
C LEU A 57 -34.37 -0.47 -17.40
N ASP A 58 -35.06 0.67 -17.54
CA ASP A 58 -35.32 1.59 -16.45
C ASP A 58 -36.21 0.91 -15.37
N GLY A 59 -37.21 0.12 -15.80
CA GLY A 59 -38.02 -0.69 -14.89
C GLY A 59 -37.21 -1.78 -14.17
N ALA A 60 -36.31 -2.47 -14.85
CA ALA A 60 -35.43 -3.48 -14.23
C ALA A 60 -34.46 -2.83 -13.24
N LEU A 61 -33.89 -1.68 -13.57
CA LEU A 61 -32.99 -0.94 -12.68
C LEU A 61 -33.68 -0.28 -11.49
N SER A 62 -35.00 -0.05 -11.53
CA SER A 62 -35.78 0.42 -10.40
C SER A 62 -36.07 -0.66 -9.35
N MET A 63 -35.93 -1.94 -9.71
CA MET A 63 -36.14 -3.05 -8.77
C MET A 63 -35.06 -3.07 -7.68
N PRO A 64 -35.38 -3.53 -6.43
CA PRO A 64 -34.42 -3.53 -5.31
C PRO A 64 -33.40 -4.65 -5.41
N ALA A 65 -32.70 -4.75 -6.54
CA ALA A 65 -31.64 -5.71 -6.77
C ALA A 65 -30.33 -5.27 -6.10
N GLU A 66 -29.55 -6.22 -5.59
CA GLU A 66 -28.22 -5.96 -5.06
C GLU A 66 -27.20 -5.73 -6.17
N VAL A 67 -27.31 -6.49 -7.25
CA VAL A 67 -26.40 -6.43 -8.40
C VAL A 67 -27.20 -6.29 -9.69
N ALA A 68 -26.81 -5.36 -10.55
CA ALA A 68 -27.33 -5.23 -11.91
C ALA A 68 -26.32 -5.80 -12.92
N VAL A 69 -26.78 -6.66 -13.81
CA VAL A 69 -26.04 -7.09 -15.01
C VAL A 69 -26.55 -6.28 -16.19
N ILE A 70 -25.70 -5.43 -16.74
CA ILE A 70 -26.08 -4.45 -17.78
C ILE A 70 -25.34 -4.79 -19.08
N ASP A 71 -26.09 -5.22 -20.09
CA ASP A 71 -25.57 -5.36 -21.44
C ASP A 71 -25.55 -3.97 -22.12
N ALA A 72 -24.35 -3.48 -22.42
CA ALA A 72 -24.16 -2.17 -23.04
C ALA A 72 -24.72 -2.07 -24.47
N ASP A 73 -25.04 -3.17 -25.13
CA ASP A 73 -25.73 -3.15 -26.42
C ASP A 73 -27.18 -2.65 -26.33
N LEU A 74 -27.78 -2.62 -25.14
CA LEU A 74 -29.09 -2.00 -24.91
C LEU A 74 -29.02 -0.47 -24.97
N LEU A 75 -27.85 0.11 -24.81
CA LEU A 75 -27.57 1.54 -24.77
C LEU A 75 -26.50 1.86 -25.84
N PRO A 76 -26.89 1.93 -27.12
CA PRO A 76 -25.93 2.08 -28.22
C PRO A 76 -25.20 3.43 -28.24
N ASP A 77 -25.78 4.47 -27.64
CA ASP A 77 -25.12 5.75 -27.47
C ASP A 77 -24.21 5.73 -26.22
N ASP A 78 -22.96 6.15 -26.38
CA ASP A 78 -21.97 6.12 -25.31
C ASP A 78 -22.27 7.08 -24.17
N HIS A 79 -22.82 8.25 -24.51
CA HIS A 79 -23.22 9.24 -23.53
C HIS A 79 -24.41 8.76 -22.71
N GLU A 80 -25.43 8.19 -23.38
CA GLU A 80 -26.58 7.58 -22.72
C GLU A 80 -26.16 6.45 -21.77
N LEU A 81 -25.24 5.59 -22.20
CA LEU A 81 -24.72 4.51 -21.34
C LEU A 81 -24.11 5.08 -20.04
N VAL A 82 -23.24 6.07 -20.17
CA VAL A 82 -22.58 6.68 -19.01
C VAL A 82 -23.58 7.37 -18.08
N GLU A 83 -24.56 8.09 -18.63
CA GLU A 83 -25.59 8.79 -17.87
C GLU A 83 -26.53 7.82 -17.13
N VAL A 84 -26.97 6.74 -17.77
CA VAL A 84 -27.79 5.70 -17.13
C VAL A 84 -27.01 5.04 -15.98
N LEU A 85 -25.75 4.69 -16.21
CA LEU A 85 -24.89 4.07 -15.17
C LEU A 85 -24.61 5.02 -13.99
N LYS A 86 -24.54 6.33 -14.23
CA LYS A 86 -24.37 7.32 -13.14
C LYS A 86 -25.64 7.52 -12.33
N ASN A 87 -26.78 7.65 -13.02
CA ASN A 87 -27.99 8.18 -12.42
C ASN A 87 -28.93 7.10 -11.88
N GLN A 88 -28.90 5.89 -12.46
CA GLN A 88 -29.86 4.83 -12.10
C GLN A 88 -29.27 3.75 -11.15
N LEU A 89 -27.97 3.74 -10.90
CA LEU A 89 -27.33 2.82 -9.97
C LEU A 89 -27.22 3.38 -8.54
N VAL A 90 -28.29 3.99 -8.01
CA VAL A 90 -28.24 4.71 -6.71
C VAL A 90 -27.96 3.74 -5.56
N ASP A 91 -28.69 2.61 -5.49
CA ASP A 91 -28.68 1.68 -4.36
C ASP A 91 -28.11 0.30 -4.70
N LYS A 92 -27.56 0.13 -5.89
CA LYS A 92 -27.04 -1.14 -6.36
C LYS A 92 -25.69 -0.97 -7.04
N VAL A 93 -24.98 -2.08 -7.18
CA VAL A 93 -23.72 -2.14 -7.95
C VAL A 93 -23.95 -2.85 -9.28
N ALA A 94 -23.09 -2.62 -10.25
CA ALA A 94 -23.25 -3.19 -11.58
C ALA A 94 -22.03 -4.00 -12.04
N LEU A 95 -22.32 -5.08 -12.76
CA LEU A 95 -21.45 -5.75 -13.73
C LEU A 95 -21.90 -5.30 -15.12
N VAL A 96 -21.00 -4.71 -15.89
CA VAL A 96 -21.28 -4.23 -17.25
C VAL A 96 -20.71 -5.21 -18.27
N VAL A 97 -21.54 -5.72 -19.16
CA VAL A 97 -21.13 -6.52 -20.31
C VAL A 97 -20.94 -5.58 -21.49
N LEU A 98 -19.69 -5.40 -21.91
CA LEU A 98 -19.31 -4.43 -22.93
C LEU A 98 -18.96 -5.14 -24.23
N PRO A 99 -19.57 -4.77 -25.38
CA PRO A 99 -19.19 -5.36 -26.66
C PRO A 99 -17.74 -5.00 -27.01
N VAL A 100 -17.05 -5.91 -27.68
CA VAL A 100 -15.59 -5.78 -27.95
C VAL A 100 -15.25 -4.48 -28.68
N HIS A 101 -16.10 -4.05 -29.64
CA HIS A 101 -15.87 -2.81 -30.39
C HIS A 101 -16.01 -1.53 -29.53
N ARG A 102 -16.60 -1.62 -28.32
CA ARG A 102 -16.72 -0.51 -27.36
C ARG A 102 -15.75 -0.62 -26.17
N GLN A 103 -14.76 -1.51 -26.25
CA GLN A 103 -13.76 -1.70 -25.17
C GLN A 103 -13.06 -0.40 -24.75
N TYR A 104 -12.97 0.59 -25.62
CA TYR A 104 -12.38 1.90 -25.31
C TYR A 104 -13.12 2.66 -24.20
N LEU A 105 -14.38 2.33 -23.89
CA LEU A 105 -15.13 2.91 -22.78
C LEU A 105 -14.75 2.36 -21.41
N ALA A 106 -14.10 1.19 -21.35
CA ALA A 106 -13.81 0.53 -20.09
C ALA A 106 -13.02 1.42 -19.08
N PRO A 107 -12.02 2.23 -19.47
CA PRO A 107 -11.33 3.12 -18.52
C PRO A 107 -12.27 4.19 -17.92
N GLN A 108 -13.19 4.75 -18.71
CA GLN A 108 -14.15 5.73 -18.25
C GLN A 108 -15.19 5.11 -17.31
N LEU A 109 -15.73 3.94 -17.68
CA LEU A 109 -16.73 3.23 -16.88
C LEU A 109 -16.15 2.77 -15.53
N LYS A 110 -14.87 2.39 -15.48
CA LYS A 110 -14.18 2.01 -14.23
C LYS A 110 -14.07 3.15 -13.20
N GLN A 111 -14.22 4.39 -13.63
CA GLN A 111 -14.24 5.55 -12.73
C GLN A 111 -15.58 5.74 -12.01
N LEU A 112 -16.63 5.07 -12.47
CA LEU A 112 -17.95 5.12 -11.85
C LEU A 112 -17.97 4.21 -10.60
N THR A 113 -18.25 4.79 -9.46
CA THR A 113 -18.13 4.13 -8.14
C THR A 113 -19.04 2.92 -7.93
N ARG A 114 -20.10 2.79 -8.74
CA ARG A 114 -21.06 1.69 -8.65
C ARG A 114 -20.76 0.54 -9.61
N ILE A 115 -19.79 0.69 -10.52
CA ILE A 115 -19.38 -0.39 -11.41
C ILE A 115 -18.28 -1.20 -10.71
N ARG A 116 -18.58 -2.47 -10.45
CA ARG A 116 -17.64 -3.39 -9.79
C ARG A 116 -16.83 -4.21 -10.79
N GLN A 117 -17.44 -4.53 -11.90
CA GLN A 117 -16.76 -5.32 -12.93
C GLN A 117 -17.23 -4.91 -14.33
N ILE A 118 -16.31 -4.94 -15.28
CA ILE A 118 -16.58 -4.82 -16.71
C ILE A 118 -16.01 -6.08 -17.35
N VAL A 119 -16.84 -6.75 -18.13
CA VAL A 119 -16.48 -7.95 -18.91
C VAL A 119 -16.76 -7.71 -20.37
N LEU A 120 -15.92 -8.22 -21.25
CA LEU A 120 -16.22 -8.14 -22.69
C LEU A 120 -17.23 -9.24 -23.06
N LYS A 121 -18.13 -8.92 -24.00
CA LYS A 121 -19.15 -9.85 -24.49
C LYS A 121 -18.46 -11.11 -25.05
N GLY A 122 -18.84 -12.26 -24.53
CA GLY A 122 -18.20 -13.55 -24.86
C GLY A 122 -16.99 -13.93 -23.98
N GLU A 123 -16.50 -13.05 -23.13
CA GLU A 123 -15.38 -13.35 -22.21
C GLU A 123 -15.77 -14.33 -21.09
N LEU A 124 -17.01 -14.26 -20.63
CA LEU A 124 -17.56 -15.16 -19.62
C LEU A 124 -18.72 -15.98 -20.19
N THR A 125 -18.79 -17.22 -19.77
CA THR A 125 -19.99 -18.05 -19.95
C THR A 125 -21.11 -17.56 -19.03
N GLY A 126 -22.36 -18.03 -19.26
CA GLY A 126 -23.48 -17.72 -18.36
C GLY A 126 -23.18 -18.11 -16.90
N LEU A 127 -22.51 -19.26 -16.66
CA LEU A 127 -22.07 -19.68 -15.33
C LEU A 127 -20.96 -18.75 -14.78
N GLY A 128 -20.03 -18.32 -15.62
CA GLY A 128 -19.01 -17.36 -15.24
C GLY A 128 -19.59 -16.00 -14.83
N LEU A 129 -20.65 -15.55 -15.49
CA LEU A 129 -21.40 -14.34 -15.09
C LEU A 129 -22.10 -14.52 -13.75
N ILE A 130 -22.71 -15.68 -13.48
CA ILE A 130 -23.32 -15.98 -12.17
C ILE A 130 -22.27 -15.94 -11.07
N HIS A 131 -21.11 -16.55 -11.26
CA HIS A 131 -20.02 -16.51 -10.29
C HIS A 131 -19.49 -15.09 -10.04
N ALA A 132 -19.37 -14.28 -11.07
CA ALA A 132 -18.99 -12.86 -10.94
C ALA A 132 -20.04 -12.09 -10.15
N VAL A 133 -21.32 -12.25 -10.44
CA VAL A 133 -22.44 -11.60 -9.74
C VAL A 133 -22.52 -12.01 -8.27
N THR A 134 -22.40 -13.30 -7.97
CA THR A 134 -22.43 -13.80 -6.59
C THR A 134 -21.23 -13.32 -5.79
N SER A 135 -20.05 -13.27 -6.39
CA SER A 135 -18.85 -12.71 -5.76
C SER A 135 -19.01 -11.20 -5.44
N ILE A 136 -19.57 -10.43 -6.38
CA ILE A 136 -19.86 -9.00 -6.18
C ILE A 136 -20.88 -8.83 -5.05
N GLY A 137 -22.00 -9.52 -5.08
CA GLY A 137 -23.07 -9.43 -4.07
C GLY A 137 -22.57 -9.80 -2.67
N LEU A 138 -21.78 -10.87 -2.53
CA LEU A 138 -21.18 -11.24 -1.25
C LEU A 138 -20.21 -10.19 -0.74
N SER A 139 -19.40 -9.60 -1.62
CA SER A 139 -18.46 -8.52 -1.25
C SER A 139 -19.21 -7.27 -0.76
N GLU A 140 -20.34 -6.92 -1.39
CA GLU A 140 -21.18 -5.78 -0.96
C GLU A 140 -21.89 -6.07 0.35
N ARG A 141 -22.39 -7.30 0.57
CA ARG A 141 -22.97 -7.71 1.86
C ARG A 141 -21.93 -7.69 2.97
N ALA A 142 -20.75 -8.26 2.73
CA ALA A 142 -19.64 -8.21 3.69
C ALA A 142 -19.26 -6.76 4.03
N ALA A 143 -19.20 -5.89 3.02
CA ALA A 143 -18.99 -4.46 3.21
C ALA A 143 -20.14 -3.78 3.98
N SER A 144 -21.38 -4.31 3.89
CA SER A 144 -22.57 -3.80 4.59
C SER A 144 -22.71 -4.38 6.00
N GLU A 145 -22.36 -5.65 6.23
CA GLU A 145 -22.37 -6.32 7.53
C GLU A 145 -21.27 -5.80 8.47
N VAL A 146 -20.19 -5.27 7.92
CA VAL A 146 -19.18 -4.49 8.66
C VAL A 146 -19.74 -3.12 9.12
N GLN A 147 -21.02 -2.79 8.88
CA GLN A 147 -21.71 -1.65 9.48
C GLN A 147 -22.08 -1.91 10.95
N THR A 148 -21.06 -2.11 11.78
CA THR A 148 -21.17 -1.77 13.21
C THR A 148 -21.40 -0.25 13.35
N PRO A 149 -21.94 0.24 14.49
CA PRO A 149 -22.09 1.68 14.73
C PRO A 149 -20.85 2.51 14.40
N ALA A 150 -19.65 1.91 14.50
CA ALA A 150 -18.39 2.52 14.11
C ALA A 150 -18.21 2.64 12.58
N SER A 151 -18.69 1.67 11.77
CA SER A 151 -18.61 1.76 10.31
C SER A 151 -19.71 2.65 9.72
N ALA A 152 -20.87 2.77 10.39
CA ALA A 152 -21.86 3.79 10.06
C ALA A 152 -21.33 5.20 10.38
N LEU A 153 -20.59 5.33 11.49
CA LEU A 153 -19.85 6.57 11.82
C LEU A 153 -18.74 6.84 10.78
N LEU A 154 -17.99 5.82 10.36
CA LEU A 154 -16.97 5.94 9.31
C LEU A 154 -17.57 6.27 7.94
N LYS A 155 -18.75 5.77 7.57
CA LYS A 155 -19.47 6.18 6.35
C LYS A 155 -20.02 7.60 6.44
N GLN A 156 -20.57 8.00 7.59
CA GLN A 156 -20.96 9.41 7.83
C GLN A 156 -19.75 10.33 7.82
N VAL A 157 -18.62 9.86 8.36
CA VAL A 157 -17.35 10.56 8.39
C VAL A 157 -16.73 10.64 6.98
N SER A 158 -16.85 9.59 6.16
CA SER A 158 -16.38 9.59 4.75
C SER A 158 -17.25 10.47 3.84
N ALA A 159 -18.50 10.74 4.20
CA ALA A 159 -19.39 11.65 3.49
C ALA A 159 -19.12 13.13 3.82
N MET A 160 -18.31 13.41 4.85
CA MET A 160 -17.91 14.77 5.22
C MET A 160 -16.45 15.01 4.83
N PRO A 161 -16.15 15.84 3.81
CA PRO A 161 -14.78 16.18 3.46
C PRO A 161 -14.01 16.69 4.69
N GLY A 162 -12.87 16.08 5.01
CA GLY A 162 -12.00 16.50 6.11
C GLY A 162 -12.12 15.71 7.42
N GLN A 163 -13.04 14.75 7.57
CA GLN A 163 -13.14 13.97 8.83
C GLN A 163 -12.29 12.70 8.83
N VAL A 164 -12.03 12.07 7.68
CA VAL A 164 -11.03 10.99 7.56
C VAL A 164 -9.64 11.53 7.92
N ASP A 165 -9.36 12.77 7.53
CA ASP A 165 -8.14 13.47 7.88
C ASP A 165 -8.01 13.71 9.40
N ARG A 166 -9.12 13.91 10.14
CA ARG A 166 -9.11 14.07 11.60
C ARG A 166 -8.85 12.77 12.36
N ILE A 167 -9.36 11.64 11.89
CA ILE A 167 -9.09 10.31 12.50
C ILE A 167 -7.61 9.97 12.30
N ASN A 168 -7.07 10.23 11.11
CA ASN A 168 -5.65 10.03 10.83
C ASN A 168 -4.76 10.99 11.64
N ALA A 169 -5.21 12.22 11.87
CA ALA A 169 -4.51 13.21 12.71
C ALA A 169 -4.49 12.81 14.19
N LEU A 170 -5.58 12.24 14.71
CA LEU A 170 -5.65 11.75 16.09
C LEU A 170 -4.78 10.54 16.36
N ALA A 171 -4.52 9.70 15.33
CA ALA A 171 -3.61 8.57 15.41
C ALA A 171 -2.12 8.96 15.30
N GLY A 172 -1.84 10.21 14.87
CA GLY A 172 -0.50 10.69 14.56
C GLY A 172 0.07 10.12 13.25
N THR A 173 1.03 10.82 12.66
CA THR A 173 1.74 10.35 11.46
C THR A 173 2.70 9.23 11.81
N ARG A 174 2.59 8.08 11.16
CA ARG A 174 3.55 6.98 11.28
C ARG A 174 4.59 7.06 10.18
N ILE A 175 5.87 7.01 10.55
CA ILE A 175 6.99 7.03 9.60
C ILE A 175 7.56 5.62 9.51
N TYR A 176 7.57 5.05 8.30
CA TYR A 176 8.12 3.74 7.97
C TYR A 176 9.40 3.93 7.18
N ALA A 177 10.53 3.47 7.68
CA ALA A 177 11.79 3.47 6.96
C ALA A 177 12.03 2.07 6.37
N VAL A 178 12.05 1.96 5.04
CA VAL A 178 12.36 0.70 4.33
C VAL A 178 13.86 0.65 4.08
N ALA A 179 14.54 -0.23 4.80
CA ALA A 179 15.99 -0.29 4.89
C ALA A 179 16.56 -1.65 4.47
N GLY A 180 17.87 -1.68 4.27
CA GLY A 180 18.64 -2.89 4.00
C GLY A 180 20.04 -2.50 3.55
N SER A 181 21.07 -3.14 4.09
CA SER A 181 22.49 -2.80 3.88
C SER A 181 23.06 -3.29 2.54
N LYS A 182 22.22 -3.89 1.68
CA LYS A 182 22.63 -4.43 0.38
C LYS A 182 21.86 -3.74 -0.76
N GLY A 183 22.47 -3.55 -1.90
CA GLY A 183 21.78 -3.22 -3.14
C GLY A 183 21.00 -4.43 -3.67
N GLY A 184 19.80 -4.23 -4.22
CA GLY A 184 19.08 -5.24 -4.95
C GLY A 184 18.03 -6.09 -4.24
N PRO A 185 17.88 -6.15 -2.89
CA PRO A 185 16.90 -7.01 -2.24
C PRO A 185 15.44 -6.57 -2.45
N GLY A 186 15.20 -5.47 -3.16
CA GLY A 186 13.85 -4.99 -3.50
C GLY A 186 13.28 -3.94 -2.56
N LYS A 187 14.10 -3.19 -1.83
CA LYS A 187 13.65 -2.11 -0.93
C LYS A 187 12.66 -1.16 -1.62
N THR A 188 13.08 -0.52 -2.71
CA THR A 188 12.24 0.41 -3.49
C THR A 188 10.96 -0.26 -3.98
N THR A 189 11.02 -1.51 -4.44
CA THR A 189 9.84 -2.26 -4.85
C THR A 189 8.84 -2.41 -3.70
N ILE A 190 9.33 -2.77 -2.51
CA ILE A 190 8.49 -2.93 -1.33
C ILE A 190 7.98 -1.57 -0.86
N ALA A 191 8.81 -0.55 -0.77
CA ALA A 191 8.41 0.81 -0.37
C ALA A 191 7.30 1.37 -1.26
N VAL A 192 7.48 1.30 -2.59
CA VAL A 192 6.50 1.77 -3.58
C VAL A 192 5.17 1.03 -3.44
N ASN A 193 5.19 -0.31 -3.40
CA ASN A 193 3.96 -1.10 -3.35
C ASN A 193 3.28 -1.06 -1.99
N PHE A 194 4.04 -0.95 -0.90
CA PHE A 194 3.50 -0.73 0.44
C PHE A 194 2.79 0.62 0.55
N ALA A 195 3.44 1.72 0.11
CA ALA A 195 2.84 3.05 0.08
C ALA A 195 1.60 3.11 -0.81
N ALA A 196 1.66 2.53 -2.02
CA ALA A 196 0.54 2.45 -2.93
C ALA A 196 -0.63 1.66 -2.31
N ARG A 197 -0.34 0.55 -1.63
CA ARG A 197 -1.38 -0.27 -1.01
C ARG A 197 -2.03 0.41 0.20
N LEU A 198 -1.26 1.11 1.02
CA LEU A 198 -1.80 1.97 2.09
C LEU A 198 -2.77 3.01 1.51
N ASN A 199 -2.34 3.71 0.45
CA ASN A 199 -3.16 4.72 -0.23
C ASN A 199 -4.43 4.12 -0.85
N GLN A 200 -4.37 2.94 -1.49
CA GLN A 200 -5.53 2.22 -2.02
C GLN A 200 -6.53 1.82 -0.93
N ARG A 201 -6.08 1.60 0.30
CA ARG A 201 -6.93 1.32 1.47
C ARG A 201 -7.45 2.60 2.16
N GLY A 202 -7.26 3.77 1.56
CA GLY A 202 -7.74 5.06 2.08
C GLY A 202 -6.87 5.66 3.18
N ILE A 203 -5.67 5.13 3.43
CA ILE A 203 -4.70 5.69 4.36
C ILE A 203 -3.91 6.75 3.59
N LYS A 204 -4.10 8.03 3.91
CA LYS A 204 -3.39 9.12 3.24
C LYS A 204 -1.89 8.95 3.44
N THR A 205 -1.19 8.65 2.38
CA THR A 205 0.21 8.21 2.41
C THR A 205 1.09 9.13 1.55
N LEU A 206 2.28 9.42 2.06
CA LEU A 206 3.38 10.04 1.33
C LEU A 206 4.50 9.00 1.15
N LEU A 207 5.00 8.86 -0.07
CA LEU A 207 6.21 8.11 -0.37
C LEU A 207 7.38 9.08 -0.54
N MET A 208 8.47 8.88 0.18
CA MET A 208 9.67 9.72 0.09
C MET A 208 10.88 8.88 -0.32
N GLY A 209 11.54 9.28 -1.41
CA GLY A 209 12.82 8.71 -1.83
C GLY A 209 14.00 9.35 -1.12
N PHE A 210 14.97 8.52 -0.72
CA PHE A 210 16.23 8.94 -0.10
C PHE A 210 17.44 8.29 -0.80
N ASP A 211 17.23 7.42 -1.78
CA ASP A 211 18.29 6.81 -2.59
C ASP A 211 18.66 7.70 -3.79
N THR A 212 19.89 7.62 -4.26
CA THR A 212 20.36 8.37 -5.43
C THR A 212 21.23 7.49 -6.32
N PRO A 213 20.85 7.31 -7.60
CA PRO A 213 19.64 7.83 -8.24
C PRO A 213 18.36 7.20 -7.69
N ASP A 214 17.30 8.01 -7.60
CA ASP A 214 16.01 7.55 -7.08
C ASP A 214 15.34 6.56 -8.06
N GLY A 215 15.04 5.36 -7.60
CA GLY A 215 14.36 4.33 -8.40
C GLY A 215 12.83 4.46 -8.44
N ILE A 216 12.24 5.30 -7.60
CA ILE A 216 10.78 5.44 -7.46
C ILE A 216 10.15 6.03 -8.71
N TRP A 217 10.74 7.09 -9.28
CA TRP A 217 10.18 7.75 -10.46
C TRP A 217 10.06 6.80 -11.64
N ALA A 218 11.07 5.94 -11.84
CA ALA A 218 11.07 4.97 -12.93
C ALA A 218 10.01 3.87 -12.73
N GLN A 219 9.71 3.48 -11.48
CA GLN A 219 8.68 2.47 -11.20
C GLN A 219 7.25 3.04 -11.32
N LEU A 220 7.07 4.32 -11.02
CA LEU A 220 5.74 4.96 -11.00
C LEU A 220 5.41 5.75 -12.26
N GLY A 221 6.32 5.81 -13.25
CA GLY A 221 6.14 6.61 -14.45
C GLY A 221 6.09 8.11 -14.17
N LEU A 222 6.75 8.56 -13.11
CA LEU A 222 6.87 9.96 -12.74
C LEU A 222 8.04 10.61 -13.51
N ARG A 223 8.16 11.92 -13.40
CA ARG A 223 9.35 12.65 -13.87
C ARG A 223 10.40 12.68 -12.77
N ALA A 224 11.69 12.77 -13.13
CA ALA A 224 12.77 12.94 -12.14
C ALA A 224 12.68 14.27 -11.36
N ALA A 225 11.95 15.24 -11.88
CA ALA A 225 11.61 16.50 -11.23
C ALA A 225 10.11 16.81 -11.42
N PRO A 226 9.47 17.56 -10.47
CA PRO A 226 10.04 18.13 -9.25
C PRO A 226 10.49 17.07 -8.23
N ASN A 227 11.42 17.43 -7.36
CA ASN A 227 11.96 16.55 -6.33
C ASN A 227 12.35 17.38 -5.07
N ALA A 228 12.98 16.76 -4.09
CA ALA A 228 13.38 17.38 -2.84
C ALA A 228 14.24 18.65 -2.98
N LEU A 229 14.93 18.86 -4.13
CA LEU A 229 15.68 20.09 -4.38
C LEU A 229 14.82 21.35 -4.30
N ASN A 230 13.55 21.27 -4.68
CA ASN A 230 12.65 22.42 -4.60
C ASN A 230 12.50 22.88 -3.15
N TRP A 231 12.38 21.95 -2.21
CA TRP A 231 12.34 22.25 -0.79
C TRP A 231 13.69 22.74 -0.26
N PHE A 232 14.80 22.12 -0.64
CA PHE A 232 16.13 22.56 -0.19
C PHE A 232 16.48 23.97 -0.66
N ARG A 233 16.00 24.36 -1.84
CA ARG A 233 16.16 25.72 -2.38
C ARG A 233 15.25 26.72 -1.68
N ARG A 234 14.05 26.31 -1.29
CA ARG A 234 13.03 27.14 -0.65
C ARG A 234 12.36 26.38 0.50
N PRO A 235 13.01 26.29 1.68
CA PRO A 235 12.42 25.62 2.83
C PRO A 235 11.08 26.24 3.22
N GLY A 236 10.14 25.41 3.69
CA GLY A 236 8.82 25.81 4.11
C GLY A 236 7.72 25.14 3.30
N ARG A 237 6.46 25.49 3.59
CA ARG A 237 5.29 24.85 3.04
C ARG A 237 5.25 24.90 1.52
N GLU A 238 5.46 26.06 0.93
CA GLU A 238 5.42 26.21 -0.54
C GLU A 238 6.48 25.37 -1.26
N GLY A 239 7.70 25.33 -0.71
CA GLY A 239 8.79 24.51 -1.27
C GLY A 239 8.51 23.02 -1.11
N PHE A 240 7.86 22.62 -0.01
CA PHE A 240 7.42 21.24 0.18
C PHE A 240 6.35 20.87 -0.84
N GLU A 241 5.28 21.65 -0.98
CA GLU A 241 4.23 21.46 -1.96
C GLU A 241 4.78 21.40 -3.40
N ALA A 242 5.78 22.28 -3.71
CA ALA A 242 6.47 22.28 -5.00
C ALA A 242 7.39 21.06 -5.22
N SER A 243 7.72 20.31 -4.18
CA SER A 243 8.51 19.07 -4.27
C SER A 243 7.64 17.82 -4.50
N VAL A 244 6.32 17.90 -4.21
CA VAL A 244 5.41 16.77 -4.28
C VAL A 244 4.96 16.53 -5.71
N GLN A 245 5.07 15.29 -6.17
CA GLN A 245 4.40 14.80 -7.36
C GLN A 245 3.23 13.90 -6.94
N ARG A 246 2.19 13.85 -7.76
CA ARG A 246 1.04 12.96 -7.52
C ARG A 246 0.94 11.94 -8.63
N THR A 247 0.83 10.67 -8.27
CA THR A 247 0.58 9.60 -9.22
C THR A 247 -0.85 9.65 -9.77
N ASN A 248 -1.11 8.94 -10.87
CA ASN A 248 -2.45 8.82 -11.46
C ASN A 248 -3.47 8.10 -10.56
N PHE A 249 -3.01 7.35 -9.55
CA PHE A 249 -3.85 6.70 -8.53
C PHE A 249 -3.85 7.43 -7.17
N GLY A 250 -3.38 8.68 -7.14
CA GLY A 250 -3.54 9.60 -6.02
C GLY A 250 -2.52 9.48 -4.88
N LEU A 251 -1.43 8.71 -5.05
CA LEU A 251 -0.32 8.67 -4.09
C LEU A 251 0.55 9.91 -4.25
N ASP A 252 0.84 10.61 -3.16
CA ASP A 252 1.78 11.71 -3.12
C ASP A 252 3.22 11.19 -2.96
N VAL A 253 4.16 11.77 -3.73
CA VAL A 253 5.56 11.32 -3.79
C VAL A 253 6.51 12.50 -3.74
N VAL A 254 7.51 12.44 -2.89
CA VAL A 254 8.69 13.33 -2.90
C VAL A 254 9.90 12.49 -3.27
N LEU A 255 10.50 12.78 -4.41
CA LEU A 255 11.70 12.10 -4.90
C LEU A 255 12.96 12.70 -4.28
N SER A 256 14.01 11.90 -4.12
CA SER A 256 15.36 12.42 -3.85
C SER A 256 15.92 13.18 -5.06
N PRO A 257 16.98 13.97 -4.89
CA PRO A 257 17.73 14.50 -6.04
C PRO A 257 18.21 13.35 -6.94
N ASN A 258 18.07 13.53 -8.26
CA ASN A 258 18.47 12.50 -9.20
C ASN A 258 20.00 12.44 -9.44
N GLU A 259 20.66 13.56 -9.22
CA GLU A 259 22.10 13.68 -9.40
C GLU A 259 22.86 13.38 -8.11
N THR A 260 23.78 12.41 -8.18
CA THR A 260 24.59 12.00 -7.02
C THR A 260 25.41 13.18 -6.44
N ALA A 261 25.90 14.07 -7.30
CA ALA A 261 26.63 15.26 -6.87
C ALA A 261 25.76 16.21 -6.04
N GLU A 262 24.50 16.46 -6.45
CA GLU A 262 23.56 17.31 -5.71
C GLU A 262 23.20 16.67 -4.36
N SER A 263 22.91 15.38 -4.35
CA SER A 263 22.60 14.62 -3.14
C SER A 263 23.77 14.64 -2.15
N SER A 264 24.99 14.43 -2.66
CA SER A 264 26.21 14.48 -1.83
C SER A 264 26.48 15.88 -1.28
N ALA A 265 26.26 16.92 -2.08
CA ALA A 265 26.44 18.30 -1.64
C ALA A 265 25.47 18.67 -0.52
N ILE A 266 24.21 18.24 -0.60
CA ILE A 266 23.20 18.45 0.46
C ILE A 266 23.66 17.76 1.75
N ALA A 267 24.05 16.49 1.70
CA ALA A 267 24.49 15.74 2.88
C ALA A 267 25.77 16.35 3.50
N THR A 268 26.72 16.83 2.67
CA THR A 268 27.94 17.48 3.13
C THR A 268 27.61 18.81 3.79
N ASN A 269 26.76 19.63 3.19
CA ASN A 269 26.35 20.92 3.77
C ASN A 269 25.61 20.70 5.10
N ASP A 270 24.76 19.69 5.21
CA ASP A 270 24.07 19.32 6.44
C ASP A 270 25.05 18.96 7.56
N PHE A 271 26.10 18.22 7.22
CA PHE A 271 27.18 17.88 8.16
C PHE A 271 28.00 19.12 8.59
N VAL A 272 28.40 19.98 7.64
CA VAL A 272 29.13 21.21 7.93
C VAL A 272 28.31 22.15 8.81
N GLU A 273 27.02 22.34 8.53
CA GLU A 273 26.13 23.17 9.37
C GLU A 273 26.05 22.65 10.81
N ARG A 274 26.09 21.32 11.01
CA ARG A 274 26.15 20.74 12.36
C ARG A 274 27.46 21.04 13.06
N ILE A 275 28.61 20.93 12.38
CA ILE A 275 29.90 21.27 12.93
C ILE A 275 29.88 22.74 13.38
N VAL A 276 29.40 23.63 12.53
CA VAL A 276 29.35 25.10 12.85
C VAL A 276 28.48 25.38 14.09
N ARG A 277 27.33 24.69 14.20
CA ARG A 277 26.44 24.82 15.35
C ARG A 277 27.11 24.35 16.64
N VAL A 278 27.66 23.14 16.65
CA VAL A 278 28.36 22.56 17.82
C VAL A 278 29.59 23.43 18.18
N ALA A 279 30.35 23.88 17.20
CA ALA A 279 31.49 24.77 17.43
C ALA A 279 31.07 26.09 18.05
N SER A 280 29.93 26.66 17.62
CA SER A 280 29.39 27.89 18.20
C SER A 280 28.97 27.71 19.65
N ASP A 281 28.41 26.58 20.01
CA ASP A 281 28.01 26.26 21.39
C ASP A 281 29.23 25.97 22.27
N LEU A 282 30.23 25.27 21.75
CA LEU A 282 31.51 25.07 22.45
C LEU A 282 32.25 26.36 22.66
N ALA A 283 32.30 27.26 21.67
CA ALA A 283 32.96 28.56 21.80
C ALA A 283 32.33 29.44 22.89
N ARG A 284 31.01 29.32 23.11
CA ARG A 284 30.33 30.04 24.21
C ARG A 284 30.67 29.48 25.61
N THR A 285 30.90 28.17 25.69
CA THR A 285 31.08 27.48 26.96
C THR A 285 32.55 27.19 27.30
N ARG A 286 33.44 27.18 26.30
CA ARG A 286 34.89 26.91 26.40
C ARG A 286 35.71 28.08 25.88
N THR A 287 35.57 29.20 26.54
CA THR A 287 36.24 30.44 26.14
C THR A 287 37.77 30.40 26.22
N ASP A 288 38.31 29.42 26.94
CA ASP A 288 39.73 29.11 27.10
C ASP A 288 40.32 28.20 26.02
N TRP A 289 39.47 27.60 25.16
CA TRP A 289 39.95 26.70 24.12
C TRP A 289 40.37 27.45 22.86
N PRO A 290 41.49 27.02 22.22
CA PRO A 290 41.83 27.53 20.90
C PRO A 290 40.80 27.08 19.85
N ILE A 291 40.57 27.91 18.82
CA ILE A 291 39.59 27.65 17.75
C ILE A 291 39.81 26.27 17.11
N SER A 292 41.06 25.88 16.88
CA SER A 292 41.39 24.59 16.31
C SER A 292 40.86 23.40 17.16
N GLN A 293 40.94 23.52 18.48
CA GLN A 293 40.42 22.51 19.41
C GLN A 293 38.88 22.48 19.41
N ILE A 294 38.25 23.67 19.39
CA ILE A 294 36.80 23.79 19.28
C ILE A 294 36.30 23.12 17.99
N VAL A 295 36.92 23.38 16.83
CA VAL A 295 36.52 22.81 15.55
C VAL A 295 36.76 21.30 15.53
N ALA A 296 37.89 20.82 16.04
CA ALA A 296 38.19 19.40 16.11
C ALA A 296 37.17 18.62 17.00
N GLN A 297 36.86 19.20 18.17
CA GLN A 297 35.87 18.64 19.08
C GLN A 297 34.46 18.68 18.46
N ALA A 298 34.08 19.80 17.84
CA ALA A 298 32.79 19.92 17.16
C ALA A 298 32.62 18.90 16.02
N ALA A 299 33.68 18.68 15.23
CA ALA A 299 33.67 17.65 14.19
C ALA A 299 33.49 16.23 14.79
N ALA A 300 34.20 15.94 15.88
CA ALA A 300 34.06 14.65 16.56
C ALA A 300 32.67 14.44 17.17
N GLU A 301 32.07 15.45 17.75
CA GLU A 301 30.70 15.41 18.29
C GLU A 301 29.67 15.31 17.17
N ALA A 302 29.81 16.09 16.10
CA ALA A 302 28.92 16.00 14.94
C ALA A 302 28.96 14.63 14.23
N GLN A 303 30.08 13.90 14.36
CA GLN A 303 30.16 12.50 13.90
C GLN A 303 29.49 11.49 14.84
N ARG A 304 29.46 11.79 16.16
CA ARG A 304 28.88 10.88 17.16
C ARG A 304 27.39 11.07 17.34
N GLU A 305 26.89 12.25 17.17
CA GLU A 305 25.49 12.59 17.37
C GLU A 305 24.85 13.05 16.06
N ALA A 306 23.80 12.36 15.65
CA ALA A 306 22.98 12.75 14.50
C ALA A 306 22.05 13.91 14.90
N ALA A 307 22.60 15.13 14.99
CA ALA A 307 21.77 16.29 15.24
C ALA A 307 20.84 16.59 14.04
N PRO A 308 19.65 17.16 14.26
CA PRO A 308 18.73 17.50 13.19
C PRO A 308 19.35 18.47 12.18
N GLY A 309 19.29 18.12 10.90
CA GLY A 309 19.73 18.93 9.77
C GLY A 309 18.61 19.20 8.77
N LYS A 310 18.96 19.63 7.55
CA LYS A 310 17.99 19.95 6.50
C LYS A 310 17.21 18.73 6.02
N ILE A 311 17.87 17.55 5.93
CA ILE A 311 17.17 16.30 5.57
C ILE A 311 16.15 15.93 6.64
N ALA A 312 16.51 16.12 7.91
CA ALA A 312 15.59 16.00 9.02
C ALA A 312 14.40 16.94 8.90
N ALA A 313 14.68 18.22 8.64
CA ALA A 313 13.65 19.24 8.50
C ALA A 313 12.70 18.99 7.32
N LEU A 314 13.16 18.36 6.23
CA LEU A 314 12.29 17.90 5.13
C LEU A 314 11.27 16.86 5.62
N ILE A 315 11.72 15.89 6.43
CA ILE A 315 10.82 14.84 6.97
C ILE A 315 9.85 15.47 7.98
N ASP A 316 10.32 16.38 8.82
CA ASP A 316 9.47 17.10 9.76
C ASP A 316 8.45 17.98 9.01
N ALA A 317 8.83 18.66 7.92
CA ALA A 317 7.92 19.39 7.05
C ALA A 317 6.85 18.48 6.40
N ALA A 318 7.21 17.24 6.05
CA ALA A 318 6.26 16.25 5.55
C ALA A 318 5.26 15.82 6.63
N ARG A 319 5.72 15.60 7.86
CA ARG A 319 4.88 15.25 9.00
C ARG A 319 3.89 16.36 9.38
N ASP A 320 4.33 17.60 9.29
CA ASP A 320 3.59 18.77 9.74
C ASP A 320 2.63 19.32 8.65
N GLN A 321 2.40 18.60 7.55
CA GLN A 321 1.44 18.97 6.51
C GLN A 321 -0.02 19.00 7.02
N HIS A 322 -0.81 19.89 6.47
CA HIS A 322 -2.26 19.98 6.72
C HIS A 322 -3.05 19.92 5.41
N PRO A 323 -3.94 18.92 5.24
CA PRO A 323 -4.23 17.80 6.16
C PRO A 323 -3.03 16.85 6.27
N PRO A 324 -2.78 16.25 7.46
CA PRO A 324 -1.60 15.42 7.70
C PRO A 324 -1.63 14.12 6.90
N TYR A 325 -0.45 13.58 6.61
CA TYR A 325 -0.31 12.20 6.16
C TYR A 325 -0.47 11.25 7.36
N ALA A 326 -1.24 10.20 7.19
CA ALA A 326 -1.35 9.12 8.20
C ALA A 326 -0.12 8.21 8.18
N ALA A 327 0.49 8.06 7.00
CA ALA A 327 1.70 7.29 6.80
C ALA A 327 2.70 8.04 5.92
N ILE A 328 3.97 8.00 6.30
CA ILE A 328 5.11 8.41 5.47
C ILE A 328 5.99 7.19 5.29
N VAL A 329 6.21 6.76 4.04
CA VAL A 329 7.08 5.64 3.71
C VAL A 329 8.36 6.18 3.10
N CYS A 330 9.49 5.92 3.75
CA CYS A 330 10.81 6.36 3.32
C CYS A 330 11.56 5.19 2.66
N ASP A 331 11.91 5.31 1.38
CA ASP A 331 12.76 4.38 0.66
C ASP A 331 14.22 4.78 0.82
N LEU A 332 15.00 3.95 1.50
CA LEU A 332 16.37 4.29 1.91
C LEU A 332 17.43 3.73 0.96
N PRO A 333 18.57 4.43 0.83
CA PRO A 333 19.72 3.90 0.11
C PRO A 333 20.28 2.65 0.78
N PRO A 334 21.08 1.85 0.08
CA PRO A 334 21.75 0.67 0.65
C PRO A 334 22.81 1.04 1.71
N THR A 335 23.31 2.27 1.68
CA THR A 335 24.35 2.75 2.58
C THR A 335 23.74 3.40 3.81
N LEU A 336 23.97 2.83 4.99
CA LEU A 336 23.42 3.34 6.25
C LEU A 336 24.24 4.49 6.88
N GLY A 337 25.41 4.83 6.33
CA GLY A 337 26.34 5.81 6.94
C GLY A 337 26.09 7.27 6.54
N THR A 338 25.14 7.55 5.64
CA THR A 338 24.88 8.89 5.12
C THR A 338 23.71 9.58 5.82
N GLU A 339 23.65 10.89 5.79
CA GLU A 339 22.52 11.66 6.35
C GLU A 339 21.19 11.29 5.69
N TRP A 340 21.20 10.89 4.41
CA TRP A 340 20.04 10.37 3.69
C TRP A 340 19.46 9.08 4.29
N SER A 341 20.26 8.31 5.04
CA SER A 341 19.81 7.14 5.77
C SER A 341 19.58 7.43 7.25
N ILE A 342 20.50 8.17 7.87
CA ILE A 342 20.48 8.42 9.32
C ILE A 342 19.20 9.18 9.71
N GLN A 343 18.87 10.27 9.03
CA GLN A 343 17.77 11.12 9.44
C GLN A 343 16.38 10.46 9.32
N PRO A 344 16.05 9.74 8.23
CA PRO A 344 14.80 8.97 8.18
C PRO A 344 14.74 7.85 9.24
N LEU A 345 15.85 7.14 9.47
CA LEU A 345 15.90 6.04 10.46
C LEU A 345 15.67 6.51 11.89
N LEU A 346 16.23 7.68 12.24
CA LEU A 346 16.03 8.26 13.58
C LEU A 346 14.62 8.78 13.81
N ARG A 347 13.88 9.11 12.74
CA ARG A 347 12.50 9.60 12.79
C ARG A 347 11.47 8.49 12.57
N ALA A 348 11.91 7.31 12.15
CA ALA A 348 11.03 6.21 11.86
C ALA A 348 10.32 5.70 13.12
N SER A 349 9.01 5.57 13.04
CA SER A 349 8.22 4.81 14.02
C SER A 349 8.51 3.31 13.90
N VAL A 350 8.84 2.87 12.67
CA VAL A 350 9.14 1.48 12.32
C VAL A 350 10.22 1.44 11.25
N VAL A 351 11.19 0.55 11.42
CA VAL A 351 12.20 0.22 10.41
C VAL A 351 11.89 -1.16 9.84
N VAL A 352 11.62 -1.22 8.54
CA VAL A 352 11.34 -2.46 7.80
C VAL A 352 12.60 -2.87 7.06
N CYS A 353 13.31 -3.86 7.59
CA CYS A 353 14.50 -4.43 6.95
C CYS A 353 14.09 -5.43 5.88
N VAL A 354 14.45 -5.16 4.62
CA VAL A 354 14.18 -6.04 3.48
C VAL A 354 15.37 -6.94 3.23
N VAL A 355 15.16 -8.25 3.21
CA VAL A 355 16.19 -9.27 3.02
C VAL A 355 15.70 -10.41 2.13
N GLU A 356 16.64 -11.12 1.50
CA GLU A 356 16.38 -12.36 0.77
C GLU A 356 16.73 -13.58 1.64
N PRO A 357 16.18 -14.77 1.38
CA PRO A 357 16.42 -15.96 2.18
C PRO A 357 17.81 -16.58 1.86
N SER A 358 18.89 -15.83 2.16
CA SER A 358 20.27 -16.25 1.95
C SER A 358 21.14 -16.03 3.18
N ARG A 359 22.24 -16.80 3.31
CA ARG A 359 23.21 -16.60 4.40
C ARG A 359 23.86 -15.23 4.35
N ALA A 360 24.15 -14.73 3.16
CA ALA A 360 24.71 -13.40 2.98
C ALA A 360 23.76 -12.32 3.51
N ASP A 361 22.46 -12.45 3.23
CA ASP A 361 21.47 -11.50 3.70
C ASP A 361 21.17 -11.63 5.19
N ALA A 362 21.28 -12.83 5.77
CA ALA A 362 21.23 -13.01 7.22
C ALA A 362 22.36 -12.25 7.92
N MET A 363 23.59 -12.32 7.40
CA MET A 363 24.73 -11.57 7.92
C MET A 363 24.59 -10.06 7.70
N ASN A 364 24.07 -9.64 6.55
CA ASN A 364 23.76 -8.25 6.27
C ASN A 364 22.68 -7.70 7.22
N LEU A 365 21.63 -8.48 7.50
CA LEU A 365 20.60 -8.11 8.48
C LEU A 365 21.20 -7.98 9.88
N LEU A 366 22.06 -8.93 10.29
CA LEU A 366 22.74 -8.87 11.56
C LEU A 366 23.57 -7.58 11.72
N ASN A 367 24.36 -7.23 10.69
CA ASN A 367 25.15 -6.00 10.69
C ASN A 367 24.24 -4.76 10.68
N THR A 368 23.18 -4.77 9.89
CA THR A 368 22.15 -3.70 9.86
C THR A 368 21.58 -3.47 11.26
N VAL A 369 21.18 -4.54 11.94
CA VAL A 369 20.63 -4.46 13.30
C VAL A 369 21.65 -3.93 14.30
N LYS A 370 22.90 -4.37 14.22
CA LYS A 370 23.99 -3.84 15.08
C LYS A 370 24.23 -2.35 14.84
N VAL A 371 24.11 -1.87 13.60
CA VAL A 371 24.16 -0.45 13.29
C VAL A 371 22.94 0.28 13.89
N LEU A 372 21.73 -0.16 13.57
CA LEU A 372 20.49 0.48 13.99
C LEU A 372 20.35 0.59 15.52
N THR A 373 20.78 -0.42 16.24
CA THR A 373 20.74 -0.44 17.72
C THR A 373 21.89 0.32 18.39
N GLY A 374 22.80 0.92 17.61
CA GLY A 374 23.92 1.71 18.11
C GLY A 374 25.15 0.89 18.52
N ALA A 375 25.14 -0.44 18.29
CA ALA A 375 26.27 -1.29 18.65
C ALA A 375 27.51 -1.08 17.76
N LEU A 376 27.31 -0.77 16.48
CA LEU A 376 28.39 -0.46 15.53
C LEU A 376 28.49 1.04 15.19
N ASP A 377 27.38 1.76 15.28
CA ASP A 377 27.35 3.19 15.01
C ASP A 377 26.52 3.91 16.08
N PRO A 378 27.15 4.67 16.99
CA PRO A 378 26.48 5.31 18.12
C PRO A 378 25.51 6.44 17.72
N ARG A 379 25.51 6.87 16.44
CA ARG A 379 24.53 7.84 15.92
C ARG A 379 23.14 7.27 15.90
N TYR A 380 23.01 5.93 15.75
CA TYR A 380 21.74 5.22 15.76
C TYR A 380 21.35 4.76 17.16
N ARG A 381 20.07 4.88 17.48
CA ARG A 381 19.48 4.37 18.74
C ARG A 381 18.05 3.92 18.46
N VAL A 382 17.86 3.16 17.38
CA VAL A 382 16.55 2.63 17.03
C VAL A 382 16.16 1.56 18.04
N PRO A 383 14.99 1.67 18.70
CA PRO A 383 14.50 0.65 19.61
C PRO A 383 14.36 -0.71 18.90
N ARG A 384 14.73 -1.80 19.59
CA ARG A 384 14.65 -3.15 19.01
C ARG A 384 13.26 -3.51 18.54
N GLU A 385 12.24 -3.04 19.25
CA GLU A 385 10.82 -3.26 18.98
C GLU A 385 10.35 -2.58 17.69
N ALA A 386 11.05 -1.54 17.27
CA ALA A 386 10.77 -0.82 16.04
C ALA A 386 11.42 -1.47 14.81
N ILE A 387 12.31 -2.46 14.97
CA ILE A 387 13.01 -3.11 13.86
C ILE A 387 12.28 -4.40 13.49
N LEU A 388 11.75 -4.43 12.28
CA LEU A 388 11.00 -5.55 11.72
C LEU A 388 11.65 -6.02 10.42
N THR A 389 11.34 -7.25 10.00
CA THR A 389 11.95 -7.84 8.80
C THR A 389 10.90 -8.34 7.83
N VAL A 390 11.12 -8.07 6.56
CA VAL A 390 10.36 -8.61 5.43
C VAL A 390 11.27 -9.47 4.57
N LEU A 391 10.86 -10.71 4.36
CA LEU A 391 11.52 -11.61 3.40
C LEU A 391 10.99 -11.32 2.00
N ASN A 392 11.88 -11.10 1.07
CA ASN A 392 11.55 -10.91 -0.34
C ASN A 392 12.13 -12.03 -1.20
N ARG A 393 11.48 -12.29 -2.33
CA ARG A 393 11.90 -13.30 -3.31
C ARG A 393 12.02 -14.71 -2.73
N VAL A 394 11.10 -15.07 -1.82
CA VAL A 394 11.05 -16.41 -1.23
C VAL A 394 10.65 -17.44 -2.29
N THR A 395 11.39 -18.54 -2.36
CA THR A 395 11.11 -19.69 -3.24
C THR A 395 11.00 -20.97 -2.41
N ASP A 396 10.43 -22.02 -3.01
CA ASP A 396 10.36 -23.33 -2.35
C ASP A 396 11.74 -24.03 -2.28
N GLU A 397 12.71 -23.53 -3.05
CA GLU A 397 14.06 -24.08 -3.17
C GLU A 397 15.08 -23.39 -2.26
N ASP A 398 14.64 -22.43 -1.44
CA ASP A 398 15.54 -21.64 -0.59
C ASP A 398 16.28 -22.52 0.43
N GLU A 399 17.61 -22.46 0.40
CA GLU A 399 18.47 -23.19 1.36
C GLU A 399 18.26 -22.74 2.80
N LEU A 400 17.89 -21.47 3.01
CA LEU A 400 17.74 -20.84 4.29
C LEU A 400 16.28 -20.53 4.59
N THR A 401 15.65 -21.39 5.38
CA THR A 401 14.27 -21.11 5.83
C THR A 401 14.24 -19.89 6.77
N PRO A 402 13.09 -19.14 6.83
CA PRO A 402 12.93 -18.03 7.78
C PRO A 402 13.32 -18.38 9.20
N LYS A 403 12.96 -19.59 9.67
CA LYS A 403 13.32 -20.08 11.00
C LYS A 403 14.82 -20.18 11.20
N ARG A 404 15.53 -20.83 10.26
CA ARG A 404 17.01 -20.97 10.35
C ARG A 404 17.69 -19.61 10.32
N MET A 405 17.21 -18.69 9.50
CA MET A 405 17.70 -17.32 9.44
C MET A 405 17.54 -16.60 10.79
N MET A 406 16.37 -16.74 11.43
CA MET A 406 16.10 -16.20 12.76
C MET A 406 17.01 -16.81 13.82
N ASP A 407 17.22 -18.14 13.80
CA ASP A 407 18.05 -18.82 14.78
C ASP A 407 19.52 -18.39 14.68
N MET A 408 20.03 -18.20 13.45
CA MET A 408 21.38 -17.64 13.23
C MET A 408 21.51 -16.23 13.83
N ILE A 409 20.53 -15.35 13.58
CA ILE A 409 20.55 -13.96 14.08
C ILE A 409 20.43 -13.93 15.60
N ARG A 410 19.57 -14.77 16.19
CA ARG A 410 19.42 -14.88 17.65
C ARG A 410 20.70 -15.32 18.34
N GLY A 411 21.42 -16.29 17.77
CA GLY A 411 22.70 -16.73 18.29
C GLY A 411 23.70 -15.60 18.45
N GLU A 412 23.73 -14.67 17.48
CA GLU A 412 24.67 -13.55 17.43
C GLU A 412 24.21 -12.29 18.22
N LEU A 413 22.90 -12.16 18.50
CA LEU A 413 22.32 -11.01 19.18
C LEU A 413 21.84 -11.30 20.61
N GLY A 414 22.37 -12.32 21.24
CA GLY A 414 22.05 -12.64 22.64
C GLY A 414 20.61 -13.11 22.86
N GLY A 415 20.08 -13.91 21.96
CA GLY A 415 18.74 -14.51 22.05
C GLY A 415 17.62 -13.69 21.40
N TRP A 416 17.89 -12.50 20.86
CA TRP A 416 16.91 -11.66 20.15
C TRP A 416 17.17 -11.66 18.64
N ALA A 417 16.10 -11.50 17.86
CA ALA A 417 16.16 -11.19 16.43
C ALA A 417 14.92 -10.38 16.03
N PRO A 418 15.04 -9.47 15.04
CA PRO A 418 13.89 -8.71 14.56
C PRO A 418 12.87 -9.66 13.91
N PRO A 419 11.58 -9.58 14.29
CA PRO A 419 10.57 -10.51 13.80
C PRO A 419 10.37 -10.38 12.28
N PHE A 420 10.17 -11.53 11.61
CA PHE A 420 9.69 -11.56 10.25
C PHE A 420 8.17 -11.36 10.23
N ILE A 421 7.71 -10.30 9.59
CA ILE A 421 6.30 -9.89 9.60
C ILE A 421 5.57 -10.17 8.28
N ALA A 422 6.31 -10.32 7.18
CA ALA A 422 5.76 -10.68 5.87
C ALA A 422 6.81 -11.41 5.04
N ALA A 423 6.34 -12.25 4.12
CA ALA A 423 7.14 -12.91 3.12
C ALA A 423 6.50 -12.70 1.73
N LEU A 424 7.32 -12.28 0.76
CA LEU A 424 6.91 -12.07 -0.62
C LEU A 424 7.56 -13.14 -1.49
N SER A 425 6.73 -13.90 -2.20
CA SER A 425 7.19 -14.93 -3.13
C SER A 425 8.00 -14.33 -4.27
N HIS A 426 8.99 -15.06 -4.74
CA HIS A 426 9.70 -14.71 -5.96
C HIS A 426 8.75 -14.78 -7.16
N ASP A 427 8.63 -13.66 -7.88
CA ASP A 427 7.84 -13.56 -9.09
C ASP A 427 8.62 -12.74 -10.13
N PRO A 428 9.18 -13.38 -11.17
CA PRO A 428 9.99 -12.70 -12.18
C PRO A 428 9.20 -11.63 -12.94
N LEU A 429 7.87 -11.71 -12.97
CA LEU A 429 7.03 -10.74 -13.66
C LEU A 429 6.81 -9.45 -12.85
N VAL A 430 7.17 -9.40 -11.57
CA VAL A 430 7.16 -8.17 -10.78
C VAL A 430 8.04 -7.10 -11.44
N ARG A 431 9.25 -7.47 -11.89
CA ARG A 431 10.14 -6.56 -12.60
C ARG A 431 9.56 -6.10 -13.94
N ALA A 432 8.91 -6.99 -14.68
CA ALA A 432 8.27 -6.65 -15.95
C ALA A 432 7.13 -5.63 -15.77
N GLN A 433 6.37 -5.74 -14.67
CA GLN A 433 5.33 -4.75 -14.35
C GLN A 433 5.93 -3.37 -14.04
N GLN A 434 7.03 -3.31 -13.31
CA GLN A 434 7.72 -2.06 -12.98
C GLN A 434 8.28 -1.36 -14.22
N VAL A 435 8.88 -2.11 -15.14
CA VAL A 435 9.39 -1.56 -16.42
C VAL A 435 8.27 -0.93 -17.26
N ASN A 436 7.05 -1.43 -17.14
CA ASN A 436 5.86 -0.89 -17.82
C ASN A 436 5.07 0.12 -16.97
N PHE A 437 5.68 0.70 -15.95
CA PHE A 437 5.08 1.66 -15.02
C PHE A 437 3.82 1.13 -14.31
N GLY A 438 3.70 -0.18 -14.19
CA GLY A 438 2.60 -0.85 -13.51
C GLY A 438 2.95 -1.22 -12.09
N LEU A 439 1.96 -1.12 -11.19
CA LEU A 439 2.13 -1.60 -9.82
C LEU A 439 2.00 -3.13 -9.78
N PRO A 440 3.02 -3.88 -9.30
CA PRO A 440 2.92 -5.33 -9.12
C PRO A 440 1.74 -5.79 -8.28
N ILE A 441 1.34 -5.02 -7.26
CA ILE A 441 0.17 -5.32 -6.42
C ILE A 441 -1.16 -5.37 -7.18
N ASP A 442 -1.26 -4.70 -8.32
CA ASP A 442 -2.50 -4.68 -9.11
C ASP A 442 -2.69 -5.94 -9.96
N LYS A 443 -1.59 -6.63 -10.30
CA LYS A 443 -1.60 -7.72 -11.29
C LYS A 443 -0.99 -9.02 -10.78
N ARG A 444 -0.31 -9.03 -9.64
CA ARG A 444 0.44 -10.19 -9.11
C ARG A 444 -0.09 -10.60 -7.74
N ASP A 445 -1.05 -11.53 -7.71
CA ASP A 445 -1.76 -11.92 -6.48
C ASP A 445 -0.85 -12.43 -5.36
N GLY A 446 0.16 -13.22 -5.69
CA GLY A 446 1.14 -13.71 -4.70
C GLY A 446 1.92 -12.56 -4.05
N PHE A 447 2.41 -11.62 -4.87
CA PHE A 447 3.10 -10.43 -4.40
C PHE A 447 2.17 -9.52 -3.60
N ARG A 448 0.93 -9.29 -4.10
CA ARG A 448 -0.09 -8.50 -3.41
C ARG A 448 -0.40 -9.05 -2.01
N LYS A 449 -0.58 -10.37 -1.87
CA LYS A 449 -0.83 -11.00 -0.57
C LYS A 449 0.29 -10.73 0.43
N GLY A 450 1.55 -10.76 0.00
CA GLY A 450 2.68 -10.40 0.86
C GLY A 450 2.63 -8.93 1.32
N ILE A 451 2.33 -8.01 0.42
CA ILE A 451 2.15 -6.58 0.74
C ILE A 451 0.90 -6.38 1.63
N ASP A 452 -0.20 -7.09 1.37
CA ASP A 452 -1.40 -7.03 2.23
C ASP A 452 -1.08 -7.50 3.66
N THR A 453 -0.31 -8.59 3.81
CA THR A 453 0.15 -9.05 5.13
C THR A 453 0.96 -7.96 5.85
N LEU A 454 1.83 -7.26 5.13
CA LEU A 454 2.59 -6.14 5.68
C LEU A 454 1.68 -4.98 6.12
N VAL A 455 0.68 -4.61 5.31
CA VAL A 455 -0.29 -3.56 5.66
C VAL A 455 -1.15 -3.99 6.84
N ASP A 456 -1.65 -5.21 6.85
CA ASP A 456 -2.51 -5.74 7.91
C ASP A 456 -1.78 -5.82 9.26
N TYR A 457 -0.48 -6.07 9.25
CA TYR A 457 0.33 -6.05 10.46
C TYR A 457 0.26 -4.71 11.19
N PHE A 458 0.26 -3.59 10.45
CA PHE A 458 0.27 -2.25 11.03
C PHE A 458 -1.13 -1.64 11.24
N TYR A 459 -2.12 -2.08 10.49
CA TYR A 459 -3.43 -1.44 10.40
C TYR A 459 -4.61 -2.41 10.61
N SER A 460 -4.36 -3.65 11.04
CA SER A 460 -5.43 -4.61 11.36
C SER A 460 -6.42 -4.07 12.41
N ASP A 461 -5.91 -3.37 13.42
CA ASP A 461 -6.71 -2.81 14.50
C ASP A 461 -7.45 -1.52 14.09
N ALA A 462 -6.95 -0.79 13.11
CA ALA A 462 -7.60 0.43 12.61
C ALA A 462 -8.81 0.12 11.70
N LEU A 463 -8.86 -1.09 11.15
CA LEU A 463 -9.96 -1.60 10.34
C LEU A 463 -10.96 -2.42 11.18
N ALA A 464 -10.54 -2.94 12.33
CA ALA A 464 -11.40 -3.52 13.35
C ALA A 464 -11.89 -2.38 14.27
N GLY A 465 -13.14 -1.95 14.11
CA GLY A 465 -13.75 -0.90 14.95
C GLY A 465 -13.61 -1.18 16.46
N PRO A 466 -13.90 -0.20 17.34
CA PRO A 466 -13.62 -0.23 18.79
C PRO A 466 -14.48 -1.24 19.57
N GLY A 467 -14.62 -2.46 19.11
CA GLY A 467 -15.30 -3.58 19.73
C GLY A 467 -14.51 -4.88 19.74
N TYR A 468 -13.44 -4.98 18.99
CA TYR A 468 -12.60 -6.17 18.92
C TYR A 468 -11.50 -6.11 20.00
N ARG A 469 -11.88 -6.32 21.26
CA ARG A 469 -10.94 -6.83 22.26
C ARG A 469 -10.76 -8.32 22.00
N GLY A 470 -9.94 -8.67 21.03
CA GLY A 470 -9.36 -10.00 20.94
C GLY A 470 -8.58 -10.25 22.22
N GLU A 471 -8.81 -11.40 22.84
CA GLU A 471 -8.11 -11.85 24.04
C GLU A 471 -6.61 -11.58 23.90
N ALA A 472 -6.12 -10.59 24.63
CA ALA A 472 -4.71 -10.35 24.82
C ALA A 472 -4.16 -11.58 25.55
N GLY A 473 -3.46 -12.46 24.84
CA GLY A 473 -2.82 -13.59 25.51
C GLY A 473 -2.50 -14.80 24.65
N LYS A 474 -2.88 -14.89 23.40
CA LYS A 474 -2.38 -15.96 22.52
C LYS A 474 -1.75 -15.37 21.27
N SER A 475 -0.42 -15.31 21.28
CA SER A 475 0.41 -15.11 20.09
C SER A 475 -0.09 -16.06 18.98
N ARG A 476 -0.88 -15.53 18.02
CA ARG A 476 -1.28 -16.24 16.81
C ARG A 476 -0.20 -16.17 15.73
N PHE A 477 1.06 -16.15 16.11
CA PHE A 477 2.18 -16.31 15.18
C PHE A 477 2.63 -17.76 15.08
N GLY A 478 1.72 -18.62 14.66
CA GLY A 478 2.08 -19.83 13.95
C GLY A 478 1.88 -19.55 12.47
N ILE A 479 2.90 -19.05 11.77
CA ILE A 479 2.95 -19.13 10.32
C ILE A 479 3.00 -20.64 10.01
N ARG A 480 1.84 -21.27 9.83
CA ARG A 480 1.73 -22.56 9.16
C ARG A 480 1.92 -22.28 7.67
N ILE A 481 3.16 -22.20 7.24
CA ILE A 481 3.50 -22.48 5.84
C ILE A 481 3.18 -23.98 5.69
N LYS A 482 2.00 -24.32 5.14
CA LYS A 482 1.76 -25.63 4.59
C LYS A 482 2.63 -25.74 3.34
N ILE A 483 3.87 -26.16 3.53
CA ILE A 483 4.66 -26.74 2.46
C ILE A 483 3.95 -28.08 2.19
N GLY A 484 3.30 -28.17 1.03
CA GLY A 484 2.77 -29.41 0.54
C GLY A 484 3.92 -30.41 0.42
N GLY A 485 3.98 -31.34 1.34
CA GLY A 485 4.83 -32.50 1.27
C GLY A 485 3.96 -33.70 0.92
N ARG A 486 4.37 -34.42 -0.12
CA ARG A 486 4.14 -35.86 -0.11
C ARG A 486 4.79 -36.45 1.12
#